data_b23dc38f6597eab4bbe41d4d2751f3d7
#
_entry.id   b23dc38f6597eab4bbe41d4d2751f3d7
#
_cell.length_a   1.000
_cell.length_b   1.000
_cell.length_c   1.000
_cell.angle_alpha   90.00
_cell.angle_beta   90.00
_cell.angle_gamma   90.00
#
_symmetry.space_group_name_H-M   'P 1'
#
loop_
_entity.id
_entity.type
_entity.pdbx_description
1 polymer ?
#
loop_
_entity_poly.entity_id
_entity_poly.type
_entity_poly.pdbx_seq_one_letter_code
_entity_poly.pdbx_strand_id
1 'polypeptide(L)'
;RVDRRQRQMCIRDREEDMDFYLRLRKVEPLEEALDQAKVRCWASGVRRGQTDLRNTMTVLDPIRDRLSLRPLLGWTNRDVFYYMQKHELPQHPLFDQGYSTVGDWHSSAPDGLEGEGRSTRFGGQRQECGIHVPGVMGDGI
;
A
#
# COMPACT_ATOMS: atom_id res chain seq x y z
N ARG A 1 -3.37 17.74 17.25
CA ARG A 1 -2.96 16.74 18.29
C ARG A 1 -4.06 15.70 18.35
N VAL A 2 -3.82 14.50 17.83
CA VAL A 2 -4.75 13.37 17.95
C VAL A 2 -4.71 12.92 19.42
N ASP A 3 -5.86 12.94 20.08
CA ASP A 3 -6.00 12.57 21.49
C ASP A 3 -5.58 11.10 21.73
N ARG A 4 -5.04 10.80 22.91
CA ARG A 4 -4.65 9.43 23.32
C ARG A 4 -5.82 8.44 23.20
N ARG A 5 -7.04 8.87 23.49
CA ARG A 5 -8.26 8.03 23.35
C ARG A 5 -8.53 7.66 21.89
N GLN A 6 -8.34 8.61 20.97
CA GLN A 6 -8.52 8.38 19.54
C GLN A 6 -7.45 7.44 18.97
N ARG A 7 -6.21 7.52 19.47
CA ARG A 7 -5.14 6.55 19.12
C ARG A 7 -5.43 5.14 19.63
N GLN A 8 -5.93 5.00 20.85
CA GLN A 8 -6.25 3.71 21.45
C GLN A 8 -7.45 3.04 20.75
N MET A 9 -8.45 3.83 20.37
CA MET A 9 -9.60 3.38 19.59
C MET A 9 -9.15 2.88 18.19
N CYS A 10 -8.29 3.63 17.49
CA CYS A 10 -7.77 3.19 16.19
C CYS A 10 -6.90 1.91 16.25
N ILE A 11 -6.19 1.67 17.35
CA ILE A 11 -5.42 0.44 17.55
C ILE A 11 -6.35 -0.74 17.77
N ARG A 12 -7.37 -0.57 18.60
CA ARG A 12 -8.36 -1.60 18.91
C ARG A 12 -9.20 -1.98 17.69
N ASP A 13 -9.72 -0.98 16.95
CA ASP A 13 -10.46 -1.20 15.70
C ASP A 13 -9.62 -1.94 14.65
N ARG A 14 -8.31 -1.66 14.58
CA ARG A 14 -7.39 -2.36 13.69
C ARG A 14 -7.22 -3.84 14.04
N GLU A 15 -7.18 -4.16 15.33
CA GLU A 15 -6.98 -5.53 15.82
C GLU A 15 -8.28 -6.34 15.72
N GLU A 16 -9.43 -5.69 15.90
CA GLU A 16 -10.76 -6.32 15.84
C GLU A 16 -11.28 -6.45 14.40
N ASP A 17 -11.04 -5.44 13.53
CA ASP A 17 -11.46 -5.44 12.11
C ASP A 17 -10.45 -4.70 11.22
N MET A 18 -9.49 -5.44 10.70
CA MET A 18 -8.47 -4.92 9.81
C MET A 18 -9.04 -4.35 8.50
N ASP A 19 -10.08 -4.96 7.96
CA ASP A 19 -10.68 -4.52 6.70
C ASP A 19 -11.39 -3.18 6.87
N PHE A 20 -12.17 -3.04 7.91
CA PHE A 20 -12.81 -1.77 8.26
C PHE A 20 -11.77 -0.67 8.51
N TYR A 21 -10.72 -0.97 9.27
CA TYR A 21 -9.63 -0.03 9.54
C TYR A 21 -8.96 0.44 8.24
N LEU A 22 -8.57 -0.47 7.35
CA LEU A 22 -7.91 -0.14 6.09
C LEU A 22 -8.82 0.64 5.14
N ARG A 23 -10.11 0.30 5.10
CA ARG A 23 -11.11 1.05 4.35
C ARG A 23 -11.16 2.50 4.82
N LEU A 24 -11.39 2.71 6.11
CA LEU A 24 -11.55 4.03 6.72
C LEU A 24 -10.27 4.89 6.62
N ARG A 25 -9.09 4.27 6.73
CA ARG A 25 -7.82 5.00 6.83
C ARG A 25 -7.07 5.13 5.51
N LYS A 26 -7.36 4.31 4.53
CA LYS A 26 -6.64 4.25 3.26
C LYS A 26 -7.53 4.43 2.05
N VAL A 27 -8.61 3.65 1.96
CA VAL A 27 -9.43 3.61 0.75
C VAL A 27 -10.33 4.84 0.67
N GLU A 28 -11.15 5.08 1.69
CA GLU A 28 -12.10 6.22 1.69
C GLU A 28 -11.41 7.57 1.51
N PRO A 29 -10.32 7.92 2.24
CA PRO A 29 -9.65 9.19 2.04
C PRO A 29 -9.04 9.35 0.64
N LEU A 30 -8.55 8.26 0.04
CA LEU A 30 -8.06 8.29 -1.34
C LEU A 30 -9.21 8.54 -2.32
N GLU A 31 -10.32 7.81 -2.18
CA GLU A 31 -11.49 7.97 -3.05
C GLU A 31 -12.03 9.40 -2.98
N GLU A 32 -12.19 9.94 -1.77
CA GLU A 32 -12.63 11.30 -1.56
C GLU A 32 -11.69 12.32 -2.26
N ALA A 33 -10.39 12.15 -2.10
CA ALA A 33 -9.41 13.03 -2.76
C ALA A 33 -9.47 12.92 -4.30
N LEU A 34 -9.63 11.69 -4.82
CA LEU A 34 -9.76 11.47 -6.27
C LEU A 34 -11.07 12.03 -6.83
N ASP A 35 -12.17 11.98 -6.05
CA ASP A 35 -13.46 12.58 -6.41
C ASP A 35 -13.38 14.10 -6.44
N GLN A 36 -12.86 14.72 -5.39
CA GLN A 36 -12.69 16.16 -5.28
C GLN A 36 -11.83 16.70 -6.43
N ALA A 37 -10.77 15.99 -6.79
CA ALA A 37 -9.90 16.32 -7.91
C ALA A 37 -10.46 15.92 -9.28
N LYS A 38 -11.64 15.27 -9.34
CA LYS A 38 -12.28 14.76 -10.57
C LYS A 38 -11.33 13.88 -11.40
N VAL A 39 -10.54 13.06 -10.74
CA VAL A 39 -9.55 12.18 -11.36
C VAL A 39 -10.26 11.03 -12.09
N ARG A 40 -9.94 10.83 -13.35
CA ARG A 40 -10.42 9.72 -14.17
C ARG A 40 -9.40 8.59 -14.32
N CYS A 41 -8.14 8.92 -14.18
CA CYS A 41 -7.02 7.97 -14.23
C CYS A 41 -5.96 8.41 -13.24
N TRP A 42 -5.44 7.46 -12.44
CA TRP A 42 -4.37 7.70 -11.49
C TRP A 42 -3.24 6.69 -11.66
N ALA A 43 -2.00 7.11 -11.44
CA ALA A 43 -0.83 6.26 -11.56
C ALA A 43 -0.31 5.78 -10.22
N SER A 44 0.24 4.57 -10.18
CA SER A 44 0.84 3.99 -8.98
C SER A 44 2.13 3.22 -9.28
N GLY A 45 3.02 3.14 -8.28
CA GLY A 45 4.28 2.41 -8.35
C GLY A 45 4.15 0.90 -8.07
N VAL A 46 2.99 0.30 -8.31
CA VAL A 46 2.79 -1.14 -8.14
C VAL A 46 3.67 -1.90 -9.12
N ARG A 47 4.31 -2.97 -8.62
CA ARG A 47 5.11 -3.89 -9.43
C ARG A 47 4.64 -5.34 -9.20
N ARG A 48 4.73 -6.17 -10.24
CA ARG A 48 4.59 -7.63 -10.10
C ARG A 48 5.53 -8.16 -9.03
N GLY A 49 5.67 -9.29 -8.71
CA GLY A 49 6.66 -9.81 -7.74
C GLY A 49 6.61 -9.23 -6.31
N GLN A 50 5.79 -8.21 -6.04
CA GLN A 50 5.63 -7.69 -4.69
C GLN A 50 4.63 -8.49 -3.85
N THR A 51 3.59 -9.06 -4.50
CA THR A 51 2.60 -9.94 -3.90
C THR A 51 1.96 -10.81 -4.98
N ASP A 52 1.35 -11.92 -4.61
CA ASP A 52 0.64 -12.80 -5.56
C ASP A 52 -0.51 -12.06 -6.26
N LEU A 53 -1.25 -11.24 -5.52
CA LEU A 53 -2.30 -10.42 -6.11
C LEU A 53 -1.74 -9.48 -7.19
N ARG A 54 -0.58 -8.87 -6.96
CA ARG A 54 0.03 -7.95 -7.94
C ARG A 54 0.54 -8.66 -9.19
N ASN A 55 0.85 -9.95 -9.10
CA ASN A 55 1.21 -10.75 -10.26
C ASN A 55 0.06 -10.89 -11.28
N THR A 56 -1.18 -10.80 -10.83
CA THR A 56 -2.36 -10.89 -11.70
C THR A 56 -2.78 -9.55 -12.32
N MET A 57 -2.20 -8.43 -11.87
CA MET A 57 -2.58 -7.09 -12.34
C MET A 57 -2.06 -6.82 -13.75
N THR A 58 -2.78 -5.95 -14.48
CA THR A 58 -2.35 -5.42 -15.77
C THR A 58 -1.84 -3.98 -15.66
N VAL A 59 -1.24 -3.46 -16.73
CA VAL A 59 -0.70 -2.08 -16.75
C VAL A 59 -1.80 -1.04 -16.54
N LEU A 60 -3.00 -1.33 -17.07
CA LEU A 60 -4.16 -0.46 -16.97
C LEU A 60 -5.38 -1.30 -16.62
N ASP A 61 -5.93 -1.08 -15.44
CA ASP A 61 -7.16 -1.75 -14.97
C ASP A 61 -8.21 -0.75 -14.51
N PRO A 62 -9.50 -1.04 -14.71
CA PRO A 62 -10.56 -0.30 -14.05
C PRO A 62 -10.59 -0.64 -12.56
N ILE A 63 -10.58 0.37 -11.71
CA ILE A 63 -10.75 0.25 -10.26
C ILE A 63 -11.73 1.33 -9.82
N ARG A 64 -12.87 0.93 -9.26
CA ARG A 64 -13.86 1.82 -8.66
C ARG A 64 -14.19 3.03 -9.57
N ASP A 65 -14.69 2.76 -10.74
CA ASP A 65 -15.11 3.75 -11.76
C ASP A 65 -13.99 4.64 -12.35
N ARG A 66 -12.73 4.32 -12.07
CA ARG A 66 -11.54 5.01 -12.59
C ARG A 66 -10.55 4.03 -13.22
N LEU A 67 -9.63 4.55 -13.98
CA LEU A 67 -8.50 3.78 -14.50
C LEU A 67 -7.31 3.88 -13.54
N SER A 68 -6.72 2.74 -13.21
CA SER A 68 -5.46 2.63 -12.46
C SER A 68 -4.34 2.26 -13.41
N LEU A 69 -3.40 3.17 -13.60
CA LEU A 69 -2.22 2.99 -14.44
C LEU A 69 -1.02 2.56 -13.58
N ARG A 70 -0.30 1.52 -14.01
CA ARG A 70 0.86 0.97 -13.32
C ARG A 70 2.08 0.94 -14.22
N PRO A 71 2.74 2.08 -14.44
CA PRO A 71 3.84 2.18 -15.41
C PRO A 71 5.06 1.34 -15.02
N LEU A 72 5.21 1.01 -13.73
CA LEU A 72 6.32 0.21 -13.21
C LEU A 72 5.98 -1.28 -13.05
N LEU A 73 4.82 -1.75 -13.54
CA LEU A 73 4.32 -3.09 -13.25
C LEU A 73 5.31 -4.20 -13.59
N GLY A 74 6.04 -4.08 -14.70
CA GLY A 74 7.04 -5.06 -15.13
C GLY A 74 8.44 -4.87 -14.52
N TRP A 75 8.65 -3.85 -13.70
CA TRP A 75 9.97 -3.56 -13.13
C TRP A 75 10.32 -4.51 -11.99
N THR A 76 11.54 -5.03 -12.03
CA THR A 76 12.13 -5.80 -10.93
C THR A 76 12.71 -4.88 -9.85
N ASN A 77 13.08 -5.42 -8.69
CA ASN A 77 13.84 -4.67 -7.68
C ASN A 77 15.15 -4.14 -8.23
N ARG A 78 15.79 -4.92 -9.12
CA ARG A 78 17.04 -4.56 -9.78
C ARG A 78 16.85 -3.36 -10.72
N ASP A 79 15.76 -3.31 -11.48
CA ASP A 79 15.48 -2.18 -12.38
C ASP A 79 15.27 -0.89 -11.58
N VAL A 80 14.51 -0.98 -10.47
CA VAL A 80 14.31 0.17 -9.58
C VAL A 80 15.64 0.64 -8.99
N PHE A 81 16.49 -0.29 -8.52
CA PHE A 81 17.78 0.05 -7.93
C PHE A 81 18.67 0.80 -8.93
N TYR A 82 18.84 0.28 -10.15
CA TYR A 82 19.65 0.95 -11.16
C TYR A 82 19.06 2.28 -11.61
N TYR A 83 17.73 2.37 -11.70
CA TYR A 83 17.09 3.64 -12.03
C TYR A 83 17.33 4.70 -10.95
N MET A 84 17.20 4.32 -9.68
CA MET A 84 17.47 5.23 -8.56
C MET A 84 18.92 5.68 -8.56
N GLN A 85 19.87 4.77 -8.77
CA GLN A 85 21.29 5.13 -8.87
C GLN A 85 21.57 6.08 -10.05
N LYS A 86 21.05 5.74 -11.23
CA LYS A 86 21.25 6.53 -12.45
C LYS A 86 20.74 7.96 -12.33
N HIS A 87 19.65 8.16 -11.59
CA HIS A 87 18.98 9.45 -11.44
C HIS A 87 19.21 10.09 -10.07
N GLU A 88 20.15 9.56 -9.28
CA GLU A 88 20.54 10.09 -7.96
C GLU A 88 19.30 10.30 -7.04
N LEU A 89 18.33 9.38 -7.11
CA LEU A 89 17.12 9.48 -6.32
C LEU A 89 17.40 9.12 -4.85
N PRO A 90 16.83 9.87 -3.90
CA PRO A 90 17.05 9.59 -2.48
C PRO A 90 16.44 8.25 -2.07
N GLN A 91 17.19 7.50 -1.28
CA GLN A 91 16.67 6.29 -0.63
C GLN A 91 15.90 6.65 0.64
N HIS A 92 14.90 5.82 1.00
CA HIS A 92 14.18 6.02 2.25
C HIS A 92 15.11 5.83 3.46
N PRO A 93 15.10 6.73 4.46
CA PRO A 93 16.04 6.65 5.60
C PRO A 93 15.98 5.35 6.41
N LEU A 94 14.83 4.65 6.43
CA LEU A 94 14.69 3.37 7.12
C LEU A 94 15.28 2.19 6.34
N PHE A 95 15.67 2.39 5.08
CA PHE A 95 16.27 1.32 4.27
C PHE A 95 17.55 0.79 4.91
N ASP A 96 18.42 1.68 5.40
CA ASP A 96 19.67 1.33 6.09
C ASP A 96 19.43 0.65 7.45
N GLN A 97 18.19 0.70 7.95
CA GLN A 97 17.75 0.02 9.17
C GLN A 97 17.04 -1.32 8.87
N GLY A 98 17.15 -1.82 7.64
CA GLY A 98 16.59 -3.11 7.23
C GLY A 98 15.12 -3.08 6.79
N TYR A 99 14.52 -1.90 6.57
CA TYR A 99 13.14 -1.82 6.08
C TYR A 99 13.13 -1.81 4.54
N SER A 100 12.89 -2.93 3.92
CA SER A 100 12.72 -3.02 2.45
C SER A 100 11.34 -2.56 1.97
N THR A 101 10.38 -2.47 2.87
CA THR A 101 9.04 -1.89 2.63
C THR A 101 8.62 -1.02 3.79
N VAL A 102 8.10 0.16 3.48
CA VAL A 102 7.65 1.13 4.49
C VAL A 102 6.19 1.49 4.24
N GLY A 103 5.43 1.59 5.30
CA GLY A 103 4.07 2.09 5.34
C GLY A 103 3.84 2.87 6.61
N ASP A 104 2.68 2.71 7.25
CA ASP A 104 2.45 3.32 8.55
C ASP A 104 3.39 2.69 9.59
N TRP A 105 3.80 3.45 10.59
CA TRP A 105 4.76 3.00 11.61
C TRP A 105 4.35 1.68 12.29
N HIS A 106 3.05 1.49 12.54
CA HIS A 106 2.50 0.31 13.20
C HIS A 106 2.33 -0.90 12.26
N SER A 107 2.45 -0.71 10.95
CA SER A 107 2.31 -1.77 9.95
C SER A 107 3.62 -2.08 9.24
N SER A 108 4.72 -1.51 9.68
CA SER A 108 6.04 -1.71 9.10
C SER A 108 6.96 -2.38 10.11
N ALA A 109 7.71 -3.37 9.66
CA ALA A 109 8.77 -4.00 10.39
C ALA A 109 10.00 -4.16 9.50
N PRO A 110 11.21 -4.20 10.06
CA PRO A 110 12.40 -4.53 9.29
C PRO A 110 12.35 -5.99 8.81
N ASP A 111 13.05 -6.26 7.74
CA ASP A 111 13.24 -7.64 7.26
C ASP A 111 14.01 -8.45 8.32
N GLY A 112 13.65 -9.72 8.47
CA GLY A 112 14.25 -10.57 9.50
C GLY A 112 13.75 -12.01 9.45
N LEU A 113 13.85 -12.71 10.59
CA LEU A 113 13.49 -14.13 10.70
C LEU A 113 12.02 -14.43 10.37
N GLU A 114 11.13 -13.45 10.52
CA GLU A 114 9.68 -13.61 10.29
C GLU A 114 9.24 -13.26 8.87
N GLY A 115 10.13 -12.78 8.01
CA GLY A 115 9.82 -12.47 6.61
C GLY A 115 10.63 -11.32 6.02
N GLU A 116 10.43 -11.09 4.74
CA GLU A 116 11.07 -10.03 3.96
C GLU A 116 10.03 -9.26 3.14
N GLY A 117 10.32 -7.99 2.87
CA GLY A 117 9.50 -7.17 2.01
C GLY A 117 8.07 -7.00 2.53
N ARG A 118 7.09 -7.24 1.68
CA ARG A 118 5.68 -7.04 2.05
C ARG A 118 5.13 -8.11 2.99
N SER A 119 5.81 -9.23 3.17
CA SER A 119 5.42 -10.24 4.16
C SER A 119 5.58 -9.74 5.60
N THR A 120 6.41 -8.73 5.85
CA THR A 120 6.56 -8.10 7.18
C THR A 120 5.41 -7.15 7.53
N ARG A 121 4.55 -6.82 6.54
CA ARG A 121 3.46 -5.85 6.74
C ARG A 121 2.36 -6.42 7.64
N PHE A 122 1.87 -5.57 8.55
CA PHE A 122 0.81 -5.91 9.51
C PHE A 122 1.10 -7.18 10.31
N GLY A 123 2.37 -7.40 10.71
CA GLY A 123 2.75 -8.62 11.41
C GLY A 123 2.52 -9.90 10.59
N GLY A 124 2.67 -9.83 9.27
CA GLY A 124 2.44 -10.96 8.36
C GLY A 124 0.98 -11.26 8.02
N GLN A 125 0.03 -10.60 8.68
CA GLN A 125 -1.41 -10.90 8.50
C GLN A 125 -1.97 -10.43 7.16
N ARG A 126 -1.39 -9.36 6.58
CA ARG A 126 -1.90 -8.77 5.34
C ARG A 126 -0.81 -8.05 4.55
N GLN A 127 -0.76 -8.31 3.27
CA GLN A 127 0.22 -7.68 2.36
C GLN A 127 -0.35 -6.46 1.62
N GLU A 128 -1.68 -6.38 1.45
CA GLU A 128 -2.36 -5.32 0.69
C GLU A 128 -3.25 -4.46 1.58
N CYS A 129 -3.23 -3.15 1.32
CA CYS A 129 -4.04 -2.18 2.08
C CYS A 129 -5.40 -1.84 1.44
N GLY A 130 -5.79 -2.54 0.37
CA GLY A 130 -7.07 -2.33 -0.31
C GLY A 130 -7.08 -1.25 -1.39
N ILE A 131 -6.13 -0.33 -1.42
CA ILE A 131 -6.10 0.78 -2.41
C ILE A 131 -6.10 0.27 -3.86
N HIS A 132 -5.37 -0.82 -4.13
CA HIS A 132 -5.19 -1.38 -5.47
C HIS A 132 -6.10 -2.58 -5.76
N VAL A 133 -7.02 -2.89 -4.87
CA VAL A 133 -7.90 -4.06 -4.98
C VAL A 133 -9.27 -3.60 -5.44
N PRO A 134 -9.84 -4.17 -6.53
CA PRO A 134 -11.26 -3.98 -6.84
C PRO A 134 -12.11 -4.61 -5.73
N GLY A 135 -13.16 -3.92 -5.26
CA GLY A 135 -14.17 -4.54 -4.40
C GLY A 135 -13.91 -4.60 -2.90
N VAL A 136 -13.00 -3.78 -2.34
CA VAL A 136 -12.89 -3.59 -0.86
C VAL A 136 -13.96 -2.62 -0.31
N MET A 137 -14.91 -2.26 -1.11
CA MET A 137 -16.18 -1.72 -0.63
C MET A 137 -17.04 -2.94 -0.30
N GLY A 138 -17.15 -3.26 0.97
CA GLY A 138 -18.12 -4.26 1.40
C GLY A 138 -19.45 -3.96 0.73
N ASP A 139 -19.99 -4.94 0.03
CA ASP A 139 -21.39 -4.93 -0.37
C ASP A 139 -22.19 -4.75 0.92
N GLY A 140 -22.53 -3.48 1.19
CA GLY A 140 -23.40 -3.15 2.30
C GLY A 140 -24.74 -3.79 2.05
N ILE A 141 -25.13 -4.62 2.97
CA ILE A 141 -26.51 -5.06 3.16
C ILE A 141 -27.36 -3.83 3.49
#